data_6b87fe6aead6e0b8529de141ff285f3c
#
_entry.id   6b87fe6aead6e0b8529de141ff285f3c
#
_cell.length_a   1.000
_cell.length_b   1.000
_cell.length_c   1.000
_cell.angle_alpha   90.00
_cell.angle_beta   90.00
_cell.angle_gamma   90.00
#
_symmetry.space_group_name_H-M   'P 1'
#
loop_
_entity.id
_entity.type
_entity.pdbx_description
1 polymer ?
#
loop_
_entity_poly.entity_id
_entity_poly.type
_entity_poly.pdbx_seq_one_letter_code
_entity_poly.pdbx_strand_id
1 'polypeptide(L)'
;MIDWVKVRKECKRLGIFPKGFWNPLHCNFEECGIQMLLSERSVGKTTGILLVGMVLNSLYGVRIHYIRNTKNMLRESIVSDLFSTIISCGYVSKVTNGRYNSIRYVKNERKWYYILQDEDGIMIEQAPECLMYAMSVDNADNYKSGYSCPTADWIIVDEFISTQEYQTNNFLPLNDIFSTLIRFRDSATIIFLANTIHIEHFIFYEYAIQDQVKSLQYGDSKIYESPLGTKIYIEFIKDKEVSRKKQNVNKRYFGFNNKKLSAIRGGNWIVSNYPHIKLTSENSKLLFNRIYVETKGMLINISIYQSKDIGLIA
;
A
#
# COMPACT_ATOMS: atom_id res chain seq x y z
N MET A 1 21.55 12.85 -3.80
CA MET A 1 21.40 11.59 -3.03
C MET A 1 20.82 11.90 -1.66
N ILE A 2 19.84 11.14 -1.19
CA ILE A 2 19.20 11.32 0.13
C ILE A 2 20.15 10.80 1.22
N ASP A 3 20.49 11.65 2.19
CA ASP A 3 21.23 11.24 3.40
C ASP A 3 20.23 10.72 4.45
N TRP A 4 20.08 9.41 4.51
CA TRP A 4 19.15 8.76 5.43
C TRP A 4 19.54 8.89 6.90
N VAL A 5 20.81 9.10 7.22
CA VAL A 5 21.26 9.40 8.60
C VAL A 5 20.68 10.74 9.04
N LYS A 6 20.75 11.74 8.15
CA LYS A 6 20.16 13.08 8.39
C LYS A 6 18.64 12.99 8.52
N VAL A 7 17.96 12.25 7.64
CA VAL A 7 16.49 12.02 7.71
C VAL A 7 16.10 11.41 9.06
N ARG A 8 16.77 10.33 9.48
CA ARG A 8 16.50 9.66 10.77
C ARG A 8 16.73 10.59 11.96
N LYS A 9 17.82 11.38 11.94
CA LYS A 9 18.09 12.37 12.98
C LYS A 9 16.98 13.43 13.06
N GLU A 10 16.55 13.92 11.90
CA GLU A 10 15.49 14.94 11.82
C GLU A 10 14.14 14.41 12.31
N CYS A 11 13.73 13.23 11.88
CA CYS A 11 12.51 12.57 12.37
C CYS A 11 12.52 12.42 13.91
N LYS A 12 13.67 12.02 14.47
CA LYS A 12 13.83 11.91 15.93
C LYS A 12 13.76 13.27 16.61
N ARG A 13 14.43 14.31 16.07
CA ARG A 13 14.41 15.68 16.57
C ARG A 13 12.98 16.24 16.63
N LEU A 14 12.21 16.02 15.58
CA LEU A 14 10.82 16.48 15.47
C LEU A 14 9.84 15.69 16.37
N GLY A 15 10.22 14.49 16.81
CA GLY A 15 9.36 13.63 17.62
C GLY A 15 8.05 13.27 16.92
N ILE A 16 8.09 12.98 15.62
CA ILE A 16 6.91 12.76 14.80
C ILE A 16 6.40 11.32 14.80
N PHE A 17 7.08 10.40 15.48
CA PHE A 17 6.60 9.03 15.66
C PHE A 17 6.25 8.80 17.11
N PRO A 18 4.97 8.94 17.50
CA PRO A 18 4.54 8.73 18.88
C PRO A 18 4.72 7.26 19.29
N LYS A 19 4.96 7.03 20.58
CA LYS A 19 5.00 5.68 21.14
C LYS A 19 3.68 4.95 20.84
N GLY A 20 3.77 3.71 20.42
CA GLY A 20 2.61 2.87 20.12
C GLY A 20 2.12 2.92 18.68
N PHE A 21 2.79 3.68 17.80
CA PHE A 21 2.59 3.60 16.36
C PHE A 21 3.82 2.96 15.71
N TRP A 22 3.57 2.30 14.59
CA TRP A 22 4.65 1.76 13.78
C TRP A 22 5.56 2.89 13.30
N ASN A 23 6.87 2.67 13.42
CA ASN A 23 7.88 3.65 13.05
C ASN A 23 8.70 3.13 11.86
N PRO A 24 8.60 3.73 10.67
CA PRO A 24 9.27 3.26 9.47
C PRO A 24 10.78 3.47 9.43
N LEU A 25 11.38 4.13 10.42
CA LEU A 25 12.80 4.48 10.39
C LEU A 25 13.76 3.27 10.47
N HIS A 26 13.25 2.07 10.77
CA HIS A 26 14.02 0.83 10.71
C HIS A 26 14.02 0.17 9.32
N CYS A 27 13.13 0.60 8.42
CA CYS A 27 13.12 0.09 7.06
C CYS A 27 14.42 0.41 6.32
N ASN A 28 14.81 -0.46 5.41
CA ASN A 28 16.06 -0.32 4.67
C ASN A 28 15.87 0.49 3.38
N PHE A 29 15.65 1.80 3.54
CA PHE A 29 15.46 2.72 2.42
C PHE A 29 16.77 3.02 1.65
N GLU A 30 17.92 2.78 2.26
CA GLU A 30 19.23 3.04 1.62
C GLU A 30 19.56 2.02 0.55
N GLU A 31 19.29 0.74 0.81
CA GLU A 31 19.72 -0.34 -0.06
C GLU A 31 18.60 -0.88 -0.96
N CYS A 32 17.34 -0.72 -0.52
CA CYS A 32 16.20 -1.30 -1.19
C CYS A 32 15.34 -0.21 -1.85
N GLY A 33 15.38 -0.14 -3.18
CA GLY A 33 14.55 0.79 -3.95
C GLY A 33 13.04 0.47 -3.87
N ILE A 34 12.70 -0.75 -3.44
CA ILE A 34 11.31 -1.19 -3.27
C ILE A 34 11.09 -1.63 -1.83
N GLN A 35 10.02 -1.14 -1.21
CA GLN A 35 9.58 -1.49 0.14
C GLN A 35 8.17 -2.09 0.05
N MET A 36 7.95 -3.28 0.59
CA MET A 36 6.63 -3.90 0.71
C MET A 36 6.24 -4.04 2.17
N LEU A 37 5.28 -3.24 2.58
CA LEU A 37 4.88 -3.09 3.98
C LEU A 37 3.47 -3.63 4.16
N LEU A 38 3.39 -4.84 4.70
CA LEU A 38 2.17 -5.60 4.91
C LEU A 38 1.77 -5.54 6.38
N SER A 39 0.50 -5.37 6.70
CA SER A 39 0.06 -5.39 8.10
C SER A 39 -1.44 -5.59 8.24
N GLU A 40 -1.88 -5.70 9.47
CA GLU A 40 -3.28 -5.43 9.82
C GLU A 40 -3.66 -3.97 9.55
N ARG A 41 -4.95 -3.71 9.52
CA ARG A 41 -5.47 -2.34 9.45
C ARG A 41 -5.12 -1.54 10.71
N SER A 42 -4.96 -0.23 10.53
CA SER A 42 -4.83 0.77 11.63
C SER A 42 -3.54 0.67 12.46
N VAL A 43 -2.44 0.13 11.92
CA VAL A 43 -1.12 0.18 12.56
C VAL A 43 -0.36 1.48 12.26
N GLY A 44 -0.90 2.36 11.42
CA GLY A 44 -0.29 3.65 11.09
C GLY A 44 0.70 3.63 9.92
N LYS A 45 0.69 2.60 9.06
CA LYS A 45 1.59 2.51 7.88
C LYS A 45 1.58 3.77 7.03
N THR A 46 0.39 4.11 6.50
CA THR A 46 0.23 5.25 5.60
C THR A 46 0.68 6.54 6.28
N THR A 47 0.26 6.78 7.53
CA THR A 47 0.68 7.94 8.32
C THR A 47 2.20 8.00 8.50
N GLY A 48 2.83 6.87 8.87
CA GLY A 48 4.29 6.80 9.07
C GLY A 48 5.07 7.12 7.79
N ILE A 49 4.65 6.54 6.66
CA ILE A 49 5.31 6.76 5.37
C ILE A 49 5.07 8.19 4.83
N LEU A 50 3.89 8.76 5.06
CA LEU A 50 3.62 10.16 4.73
C LEU A 50 4.50 11.12 5.56
N LEU A 51 4.67 10.86 6.85
CA LEU A 51 5.55 11.65 7.72
C LEU A 51 7.01 11.63 7.25
N VAL A 52 7.54 10.47 6.86
CA VAL A 52 8.89 10.41 6.26
C VAL A 52 8.94 11.22 4.97
N GLY A 53 7.94 11.07 4.09
CA GLY A 53 7.84 11.85 2.85
C GLY A 53 7.79 13.36 3.10
N MET A 54 7.08 13.82 4.14
CA MET A 54 7.07 15.23 4.52
C MET A 54 8.44 15.73 4.99
N VAL A 55 9.18 14.91 5.75
CA VAL A 55 10.56 15.25 6.16
C VAL A 55 11.49 15.29 4.94
N LEU A 56 11.37 14.35 4.02
CA LEU A 56 12.11 14.36 2.76
C LEU A 56 11.78 15.60 1.91
N ASN A 57 10.50 15.99 1.87
CA ASN A 57 10.07 17.21 1.21
C ASN A 57 10.72 18.45 1.85
N SER A 58 10.71 18.54 3.18
CA SER A 58 11.31 19.67 3.92
C SER A 58 12.83 19.76 3.73
N LEU A 59 13.55 18.61 3.73
CA LEU A 59 15.01 18.59 3.67
C LEU A 59 15.58 18.67 2.26
N TYR A 60 14.87 18.10 1.28
CA TYR A 60 15.40 17.86 -0.08
C TYR A 60 14.46 18.30 -1.20
N GLY A 61 13.28 18.85 -0.88
CA GLY A 61 12.28 19.24 -1.88
C GLY A 61 11.64 18.04 -2.61
N VAL A 62 11.75 16.83 -2.06
CA VAL A 62 11.15 15.62 -2.63
C VAL A 62 9.64 15.76 -2.73
N ARG A 63 9.06 15.38 -3.87
CA ARG A 63 7.61 15.32 -4.06
C ARG A 63 7.13 13.89 -3.83
N ILE A 64 6.05 13.78 -3.07
CA ILE A 64 5.38 12.50 -2.83
C ILE A 64 4.44 12.21 -4.00
N HIS A 65 4.45 10.97 -4.49
CA HIS A 65 3.48 10.47 -5.45
C HIS A 65 2.65 9.39 -4.79
N TYR A 66 1.36 9.70 -4.59
CA TYR A 66 0.41 8.80 -3.93
C TYR A 66 -0.47 8.13 -4.97
N ILE A 67 -0.33 6.82 -5.11
CA ILE A 67 -0.96 6.01 -6.15
C ILE A 67 -2.00 5.10 -5.51
N ARG A 68 -3.19 5.06 -6.13
CA ARG A 68 -4.28 4.14 -5.80
C ARG A 68 -4.68 3.35 -7.06
N ASN A 69 -5.30 2.20 -6.89
CA ASN A 69 -5.71 1.36 -8.03
C ASN A 69 -6.69 2.08 -8.96
N THR A 70 -7.67 2.78 -8.42
CA THR A 70 -8.70 3.46 -9.22
C THR A 70 -8.86 4.93 -8.85
N LYS A 71 -9.28 5.73 -9.85
CA LYS A 71 -9.63 7.13 -9.70
C LYS A 71 -10.72 7.37 -8.65
N ASN A 72 -11.62 6.41 -8.50
CA ASN A 72 -12.68 6.49 -7.50
C ASN A 72 -12.15 6.49 -6.06
N MET A 73 -11.00 5.87 -5.81
CA MET A 73 -10.33 5.87 -4.51
C MET A 73 -9.63 7.21 -4.18
N LEU A 74 -9.57 8.12 -5.15
CA LEU A 74 -9.00 9.46 -5.03
C LEU A 74 -10.07 10.56 -5.01
N ARG A 75 -11.33 10.22 -4.72
CA ARG A 75 -12.38 11.22 -4.53
C ARG A 75 -12.07 12.09 -3.32
N GLU A 76 -12.41 13.36 -3.40
CA GLU A 76 -12.18 14.34 -2.32
C GLU A 76 -12.69 13.87 -0.96
N SER A 77 -13.90 13.27 -0.92
CA SER A 77 -14.48 12.70 0.30
C SER A 77 -13.68 11.55 0.94
N ILE A 78 -12.72 10.99 0.22
CA ILE A 78 -11.85 9.91 0.72
C ILE A 78 -10.47 10.44 1.08
N VAL A 79 -9.93 11.35 0.25
CA VAL A 79 -8.53 11.79 0.39
C VAL A 79 -8.37 13.06 1.22
N SER A 80 -9.45 13.81 1.49
CA SER A 80 -9.43 14.97 2.39
C SER A 80 -8.92 14.60 3.79
N ASP A 81 -9.27 13.41 4.29
CA ASP A 81 -8.92 12.96 5.63
C ASP A 81 -7.55 12.25 5.72
N LEU A 82 -6.85 12.10 4.59
CA LEU A 82 -5.57 11.37 4.55
C LEU A 82 -4.53 11.92 5.53
N PHE A 83 -4.52 13.24 5.73
CA PHE A 83 -3.60 13.94 6.63
C PHE A 83 -4.23 14.34 7.98
N SER A 84 -5.49 13.97 8.26
CA SER A 84 -6.20 14.42 9.47
C SER A 84 -5.44 14.14 10.77
N THR A 85 -4.90 12.94 10.93
CA THR A 85 -4.08 12.58 12.09
C THR A 85 -2.77 13.38 12.16
N ILE A 86 -2.13 13.63 11.05
CA ILE A 86 -0.88 14.41 10.96
C ILE A 86 -1.13 15.87 11.36
N ILE A 87 -2.23 16.44 10.87
CA ILE A 87 -2.65 17.81 11.18
C ILE A 87 -3.01 17.93 12.67
N SER A 88 -3.89 17.04 13.16
CA SER A 88 -4.36 17.08 14.57
C SER A 88 -3.24 16.89 15.59
N CYS A 89 -2.17 16.18 15.24
CA CYS A 89 -0.98 16.02 16.08
C CYS A 89 0.02 17.19 15.96
N GLY A 90 -0.27 18.21 15.15
CA GLY A 90 0.61 19.35 14.93
C GLY A 90 1.90 19.04 14.19
N TYR A 91 1.97 17.90 13.48
CA TYR A 91 3.19 17.49 12.79
C TYR A 91 3.49 18.33 11.54
N VAL A 92 2.47 18.94 10.93
CA VAL A 92 2.68 19.89 9.83
C VAL A 92 3.55 21.05 10.29
N SER A 93 3.16 21.72 11.40
CA SER A 93 3.95 22.82 11.96
C SER A 93 5.36 22.42 12.36
N LYS A 94 5.52 21.21 12.92
CA LYS A 94 6.86 20.71 13.28
C LYS A 94 7.76 20.53 12.06
N VAL A 95 7.26 19.90 11.01
CA VAL A 95 8.03 19.61 9.78
C VAL A 95 8.32 20.87 8.98
N THR A 96 7.42 21.85 9.00
CA THR A 96 7.58 23.12 8.29
C THR A 96 8.17 24.26 9.12
N ASN A 97 8.70 23.94 10.33
CA ASN A 97 9.25 24.92 11.28
C ASN A 97 8.27 26.05 11.59
N GLY A 98 6.99 25.74 11.75
CA GLY A 98 5.92 26.69 12.08
C GLY A 98 5.36 27.49 10.92
N ARG A 99 5.89 27.34 9.69
CA ARG A 99 5.43 28.12 8.55
C ARG A 99 4.01 27.77 8.12
N TYR A 100 3.65 26.48 8.20
CA TYR A 100 2.32 25.97 7.85
C TYR A 100 1.78 25.10 8.99
N ASN A 101 0.46 25.03 9.13
CA ASN A 101 -0.19 24.26 10.18
C ASN A 101 -1.18 23.22 9.67
N SER A 102 -1.47 23.22 8.36
CA SER A 102 -2.44 22.31 7.76
C SER A 102 -2.04 21.90 6.35
N ILE A 103 -2.82 20.98 5.75
CA ILE A 103 -2.64 20.46 4.40
C ILE A 103 -4.00 20.45 3.71
N ARG A 104 -4.08 20.98 2.49
CA ARG A 104 -5.28 21.03 1.66
C ARG A 104 -5.12 20.20 0.40
N TYR A 105 -6.15 19.45 0.05
CA TYR A 105 -6.28 18.81 -1.25
C TYR A 105 -6.95 19.75 -2.26
N VAL A 106 -6.33 19.94 -3.42
CA VAL A 106 -6.88 20.71 -4.53
C VAL A 106 -7.34 19.74 -5.62
N LYS A 107 -8.63 19.52 -5.68
CA LYS A 107 -9.27 18.47 -6.49
C LYS A 107 -8.96 18.56 -7.98
N ASN A 108 -9.04 19.77 -8.56
CA ASN A 108 -8.84 19.97 -10.00
C ASN A 108 -7.39 19.69 -10.42
N GLU A 109 -6.44 19.91 -9.52
CA GLU A 109 -5.03 19.65 -9.74
C GLU A 109 -4.60 18.25 -9.32
N ARG A 110 -5.40 17.57 -8.47
CA ARG A 110 -5.08 16.32 -7.81
C ARG A 110 -3.78 16.40 -7.02
N LYS A 111 -3.66 17.46 -6.21
CA LYS A 111 -2.45 17.74 -5.42
C LYS A 111 -2.80 18.15 -4.00
N TRP A 112 -1.87 17.91 -3.09
CA TRP A 112 -1.93 18.43 -1.73
C TRP A 112 -0.88 19.50 -1.56
N TYR A 113 -1.27 20.57 -0.85
CA TYR A 113 -0.42 21.69 -0.52
C TYR A 113 -0.39 21.93 0.98
N TYR A 114 0.76 22.34 1.49
CA TYR A 114 0.80 22.93 2.81
C TYR A 114 0.05 24.27 2.79
N ILE A 115 -0.70 24.52 3.86
CA ILE A 115 -1.41 25.78 4.05
C ILE A 115 -1.23 26.30 5.47
N LEU A 116 -1.30 27.61 5.63
CA LEU A 116 -1.47 28.28 6.90
C LEU A 116 -2.94 28.64 7.08
N GLN A 117 -3.52 28.24 8.17
CA GLN A 117 -4.89 28.58 8.58
C GLN A 117 -4.85 29.36 9.90
N ASP A 118 -5.80 30.28 10.08
CA ASP A 118 -6.06 30.92 11.36
C ASP A 118 -6.83 30.00 12.33
N GLU A 119 -7.21 30.55 13.49
CA GLU A 119 -7.95 29.82 14.54
C GLU A 119 -9.37 29.42 14.08
N ASP A 120 -9.96 30.16 13.14
CA ASP A 120 -11.27 29.88 12.56
C ASP A 120 -11.20 28.89 11.37
N GLY A 121 -10.00 28.43 11.01
CA GLY A 121 -9.76 27.50 9.89
C GLY A 121 -9.77 28.16 8.52
N ILE A 122 -9.70 29.52 8.47
CA ILE A 122 -9.64 30.27 7.23
C ILE A 122 -8.20 30.21 6.69
N MET A 123 -8.04 29.88 5.41
CA MET A 123 -6.73 29.80 4.77
C MET A 123 -6.14 31.18 4.58
N ILE A 124 -4.97 31.43 5.17
CA ILE A 124 -4.19 32.67 5.05
C ILE A 124 -3.19 32.56 3.89
N GLU A 125 -2.46 31.45 3.82
CA GLU A 125 -1.40 31.22 2.84
C GLU A 125 -1.43 29.78 2.34
N GLN A 126 -1.10 29.57 1.06
CA GLN A 126 -0.82 28.27 0.47
C GLN A 126 0.63 28.23 -0.01
N ALA A 127 1.30 27.10 0.24
CA ALA A 127 2.64 26.89 -0.29
C ALA A 127 2.64 26.96 -1.83
N PRO A 128 3.64 27.58 -2.46
CA PRO A 128 3.71 27.73 -3.93
C PRO A 128 3.91 26.36 -4.61
N GLU A 129 4.54 25.44 -3.91
CA GLU A 129 4.86 24.11 -4.40
C GLU A 129 4.01 23.04 -3.72
N CYS A 130 3.53 22.08 -4.49
CA CYS A 130 2.76 20.98 -3.92
C CYS A 130 3.64 20.04 -3.12
N LEU A 131 3.08 19.47 -2.05
CA LEU A 131 3.69 18.40 -1.26
C LEU A 131 3.57 17.05 -1.97
N MET A 132 2.38 16.76 -2.52
CA MET A 132 2.04 15.43 -2.99
C MET A 132 1.10 15.46 -4.19
N TYR A 133 1.28 14.52 -5.10
CA TYR A 133 0.44 14.26 -6.27
C TYR A 133 -0.42 13.02 -6.06
N ALA A 134 -1.71 13.08 -6.45
CA ALA A 134 -2.59 11.93 -6.51
C ALA A 134 -2.60 11.32 -7.90
N MET A 135 -2.32 10.03 -7.99
CA MET A 135 -2.30 9.26 -9.24
C MET A 135 -3.13 7.97 -9.10
N SER A 136 -3.65 7.46 -10.19
CA SER A 136 -4.38 6.20 -10.18
C SER A 136 -3.95 5.30 -11.34
N VAL A 137 -3.91 3.99 -11.08
CA VAL A 137 -3.42 3.01 -12.06
C VAL A 137 -4.34 2.93 -13.29
N ASP A 138 -5.64 3.05 -13.09
CA ASP A 138 -6.63 3.08 -14.19
C ASP A 138 -6.51 4.32 -15.11
N ASN A 139 -5.62 5.26 -14.80
CA ASN A 139 -5.34 6.46 -15.59
C ASN A 139 -3.89 6.52 -16.07
N ALA A 140 -3.16 5.40 -16.05
CA ALA A 140 -1.73 5.34 -16.33
C ALA A 140 -1.35 5.93 -17.69
N ASP A 141 -2.15 5.68 -18.72
CA ASP A 141 -1.87 6.17 -20.09
C ASP A 141 -1.81 7.71 -20.18
N ASN A 142 -2.56 8.41 -19.34
CA ASN A 142 -2.55 9.87 -19.31
C ASN A 142 -1.27 10.46 -18.70
N TYR A 143 -0.48 9.65 -17.98
CA TYR A 143 0.79 10.09 -17.40
C TYR A 143 1.99 9.88 -18.31
N LYS A 144 1.85 9.04 -19.36
CA LYS A 144 2.95 8.70 -20.30
C LYS A 144 3.45 9.92 -21.08
N SER A 145 2.56 10.83 -21.44
CA SER A 145 2.88 12.01 -22.26
C SER A 145 2.83 13.29 -21.42
N GLY A 146 3.96 14.01 -21.36
CA GLY A 146 4.00 15.35 -20.79
C GLY A 146 4.11 15.43 -19.26
N TYR A 147 4.04 14.32 -18.53
CA TYR A 147 4.27 14.35 -17.09
C TYR A 147 5.77 14.34 -16.79
N SER A 148 6.24 15.35 -16.08
CA SER A 148 7.61 15.41 -15.60
C SER A 148 7.64 15.95 -14.18
N CYS A 149 8.24 15.19 -13.28
CA CYS A 149 8.52 15.63 -11.91
C CYS A 149 9.94 15.22 -11.53
N PRO A 150 10.91 16.14 -11.59
CA PRO A 150 12.32 15.84 -11.35
C PRO A 150 12.62 15.45 -9.90
N THR A 151 11.67 15.62 -8.99
CA THR A 151 11.81 15.32 -7.55
C THR A 151 10.85 14.23 -7.07
N ALA A 152 10.40 13.34 -7.98
CA ALA A 152 9.49 12.23 -7.67
C ALA A 152 10.25 11.04 -7.04
N ASP A 153 10.85 11.25 -5.88
CA ASP A 153 11.71 10.25 -5.24
C ASP A 153 10.99 9.44 -4.14
N TRP A 154 9.72 9.75 -3.82
CA TRP A 154 8.93 9.06 -2.82
C TRP A 154 7.57 8.63 -3.38
N ILE A 155 7.48 7.36 -3.82
CA ILE A 155 6.34 6.84 -4.55
C ILE A 155 5.59 5.84 -3.65
N ILE A 156 4.35 6.14 -3.29
CA ILE A 156 3.52 5.34 -2.39
C ILE A 156 2.40 4.70 -3.21
N VAL A 157 2.34 3.38 -3.19
CA VAL A 157 1.22 2.59 -3.75
C VAL A 157 0.41 2.07 -2.58
N ASP A 158 -0.69 2.75 -2.25
CA ASP A 158 -1.48 2.44 -1.07
C ASP A 158 -2.69 1.57 -1.40
N GLU A 159 -2.96 0.60 -0.50
CA GLU A 159 -3.98 -0.44 -0.67
C GLU A 159 -3.84 -1.19 -2.01
N PHE A 160 -2.60 -1.58 -2.37
CA PHE A 160 -2.38 -2.29 -3.62
C PHE A 160 -3.05 -3.67 -3.66
N ILE A 161 -3.31 -4.30 -2.51
CA ILE A 161 -4.13 -5.50 -2.37
C ILE A 161 -5.55 -5.08 -1.97
N SER A 162 -6.53 -5.39 -2.82
CA SER A 162 -7.95 -5.08 -2.57
C SER A 162 -8.79 -6.35 -2.48
N THR A 163 -9.89 -6.29 -1.74
CA THR A 163 -10.85 -7.41 -1.64
C THR A 163 -11.69 -7.60 -2.90
N GLN A 164 -11.70 -6.63 -3.80
CA GLN A 164 -12.47 -6.67 -5.05
C GLN A 164 -11.67 -7.16 -6.26
N GLU A 165 -10.42 -7.52 -6.05
CA GLU A 165 -9.47 -7.84 -7.12
C GLU A 165 -9.44 -9.31 -7.52
N TYR A 166 -10.49 -9.78 -8.16
CA TYR A 166 -10.31 -10.65 -9.31
C TYR A 166 -10.16 -9.80 -10.60
N GLN A 167 -9.86 -8.51 -10.45
CA GLN A 167 -9.85 -7.53 -11.52
C GLN A 167 -8.43 -7.29 -12.00
N THR A 168 -8.25 -7.51 -13.29
CA THR A 168 -7.20 -6.98 -14.16
C THR A 168 -5.80 -6.90 -13.55
N ASN A 169 -4.86 -7.59 -14.15
CA ASN A 169 -3.45 -7.45 -13.91
C ASN A 169 -3.00 -5.99 -14.13
N ASN A 170 -3.00 -5.20 -13.07
CA ASN A 170 -2.57 -3.80 -13.08
C ASN A 170 -1.04 -3.63 -13.03
N PHE A 171 -0.28 -4.72 -13.18
CA PHE A 171 1.18 -4.68 -13.08
C PHE A 171 1.81 -3.82 -14.17
N LEU A 172 1.43 -4.01 -15.43
CA LEU A 172 1.98 -3.23 -16.54
C LEU A 172 1.63 -1.74 -16.43
N PRO A 173 0.35 -1.33 -16.26
CA PRO A 173 0.01 0.08 -16.05
C PRO A 173 0.73 0.72 -14.87
N LEU A 174 0.92 -0.01 -13.76
CA LEU A 174 1.64 0.49 -12.61
C LEU A 174 3.13 0.71 -12.91
N ASN A 175 3.78 -0.23 -13.62
CA ASN A 175 5.17 -0.09 -14.03
C ASN A 175 5.37 1.02 -15.08
N ASP A 176 4.39 1.30 -15.91
CA ASP A 176 4.38 2.47 -16.80
C ASP A 176 4.43 3.78 -16.01
N ILE A 177 3.65 3.86 -14.92
CA ILE A 177 3.72 5.01 -14.00
C ILE A 177 5.12 5.10 -13.36
N PHE A 178 5.67 4.00 -12.84
CA PHE A 178 7.01 3.99 -12.25
C PHE A 178 8.08 4.42 -13.25
N SER A 179 8.05 3.86 -14.45
CA SER A 179 8.97 4.24 -15.53
C SER A 179 8.89 5.74 -15.84
N THR A 180 7.69 6.32 -15.85
CA THR A 180 7.49 7.74 -16.07
C THR A 180 8.02 8.60 -14.90
N LEU A 181 7.81 8.16 -13.67
CA LEU A 181 8.22 8.90 -12.48
C LEU A 181 9.72 8.79 -12.22
N ILE A 182 10.28 7.59 -12.31
CA ILE A 182 11.68 7.30 -11.95
C ILE A 182 12.63 7.76 -13.05
N ARG A 183 12.33 7.39 -14.31
CA ARG A 183 13.18 7.64 -15.47
C ARG A 183 14.62 7.17 -15.21
N PHE A 184 15.58 8.10 -15.19
CA PHE A 184 17.02 7.83 -15.01
C PHE A 184 17.52 8.11 -13.59
N ARG A 185 16.62 8.16 -12.59
CA ARG A 185 17.01 8.45 -11.19
C ARG A 185 17.18 7.16 -10.40
N ASP A 186 18.24 7.10 -9.65
CA ASP A 186 18.58 6.01 -8.74
C ASP A 186 18.17 6.26 -7.28
N SER A 187 17.64 7.47 -7.00
CA SER A 187 17.24 7.90 -5.64
C SER A 187 15.79 7.60 -5.29
N ALA A 188 14.99 7.17 -6.27
CA ALA A 188 13.56 6.94 -6.05
C ALA A 188 13.30 5.69 -5.20
N THR A 189 12.36 5.81 -4.27
CA THR A 189 11.88 4.69 -3.44
C THR A 189 10.40 4.44 -3.73
N ILE A 190 10.07 3.19 -4.08
CA ILE A 190 8.70 2.71 -4.27
C ILE A 190 8.25 1.99 -3.00
N ILE A 191 7.11 2.41 -2.43
CA ILE A 191 6.57 1.86 -1.20
C ILE A 191 5.18 1.29 -1.46
N PHE A 192 5.05 -0.02 -1.35
CA PHE A 192 3.79 -0.72 -1.43
C PHE A 192 3.21 -0.89 -0.03
N LEU A 193 2.01 -0.38 0.18
CA LEU A 193 1.27 -0.50 1.44
C LEU A 193 0.03 -1.36 1.22
N ALA A 194 -0.11 -2.44 1.99
CA ALA A 194 -1.32 -3.25 1.96
C ALA A 194 -1.73 -3.77 3.32
N ASN A 195 -3.02 -4.02 3.45
CA ASN A 195 -3.53 -4.89 4.49
C ASN A 195 -3.36 -6.35 4.02
N THR A 196 -3.07 -7.25 4.95
CA THR A 196 -2.97 -8.68 4.68
C THR A 196 -4.34 -9.26 4.39
N ILE A 197 -4.69 -9.37 3.10
CA ILE A 197 -5.98 -9.89 2.67
C ILE A 197 -5.78 -11.18 1.86
N HIS A 198 -4.98 -11.13 0.80
CA HIS A 198 -4.72 -12.27 -0.07
C HIS A 198 -3.22 -12.46 -0.26
N ILE A 199 -2.73 -13.67 0.04
CA ILE A 199 -1.33 -14.04 -0.19
C ILE A 199 -1.06 -14.31 -1.68
N GLU A 200 -2.08 -14.71 -2.40
CA GLU A 200 -2.02 -14.98 -3.84
C GLU A 200 -2.38 -13.70 -4.60
N HIS A 201 -1.44 -12.77 -4.68
CA HIS A 201 -1.62 -11.51 -5.41
C HIS A 201 -0.64 -11.43 -6.56
N PHE A 202 -1.08 -10.95 -7.73
CA PHE A 202 -0.27 -10.91 -8.96
C PHE A 202 1.07 -10.19 -8.78
N ILE A 203 1.14 -9.11 -8.00
CA ILE A 203 2.40 -8.39 -7.74
C ILE A 203 3.46 -9.30 -7.12
N PHE A 204 3.08 -10.22 -6.23
CA PHE A 204 4.04 -11.16 -5.66
C PHE A 204 4.55 -12.15 -6.70
N TYR A 205 3.71 -12.55 -7.66
CA TYR A 205 4.10 -13.41 -8.77
C TYR A 205 5.03 -12.69 -9.73
N GLU A 206 4.69 -11.49 -10.15
CA GLU A 206 5.47 -10.70 -11.11
C GLU A 206 6.85 -10.31 -10.58
N TYR A 207 6.96 -10.03 -9.27
CA TYR A 207 8.26 -9.80 -8.61
C TYR A 207 8.95 -11.08 -8.14
N ALA A 208 8.36 -12.28 -8.36
CA ALA A 208 8.86 -13.59 -7.96
C ALA A 208 9.21 -13.70 -6.45
N ILE A 209 8.38 -13.12 -5.59
CA ILE A 209 8.57 -13.06 -4.13
C ILE A 209 7.52 -13.82 -3.33
N GLN A 210 6.71 -14.68 -3.97
CA GLN A 210 5.63 -15.40 -3.28
C GLN A 210 6.13 -16.23 -2.11
N ASP A 211 7.23 -16.96 -2.30
CA ASP A 211 7.78 -17.84 -1.28
C ASP A 211 8.34 -17.04 -0.10
N GLN A 212 8.93 -15.87 -0.36
CA GLN A 212 9.40 -14.95 0.65
C GLN A 212 8.22 -14.41 1.48
N VAL A 213 7.14 -13.98 0.81
CA VAL A 213 5.93 -13.50 1.47
C VAL A 213 5.23 -14.61 2.26
N LYS A 214 5.10 -15.82 1.68
CA LYS A 214 4.51 -16.99 2.35
C LYS A 214 5.28 -17.43 3.59
N SER A 215 6.60 -17.26 3.60
CA SER A 215 7.47 -17.65 4.70
C SER A 215 7.56 -16.61 5.83
N LEU A 216 7.06 -15.37 5.62
CA LEU A 216 7.07 -14.33 6.64
C LEU A 216 6.05 -14.61 7.73
N GLN A 217 6.50 -14.51 8.97
CA GLN A 217 5.63 -14.51 10.14
C GLN A 217 5.29 -13.07 10.54
N TYR A 218 4.26 -12.93 11.33
CA TYR A 218 3.82 -11.64 11.84
C TYR A 218 4.89 -11.00 12.75
N GLY A 219 5.51 -9.93 12.27
CA GLY A 219 6.61 -9.22 12.91
C GLY A 219 7.98 -9.43 12.25
N ASP A 220 8.04 -10.23 11.19
CA ASP A 220 9.27 -10.46 10.44
C ASP A 220 9.50 -9.42 9.35
N SER A 221 10.78 -9.23 9.01
CA SER A 221 11.20 -8.53 7.80
C SER A 221 12.30 -9.32 7.09
N LYS A 222 12.34 -9.21 5.77
CA LYS A 222 13.35 -9.82 4.90
C LYS A 222 13.74 -8.91 3.76
N ILE A 223 14.97 -9.02 3.31
CA ILE A 223 15.42 -8.46 2.04
C ILE A 223 15.48 -9.59 1.03
N TYR A 224 14.82 -9.41 -0.09
CA TYR A 224 14.92 -10.25 -1.26
C TYR A 224 15.75 -9.54 -2.31
N GLU A 225 16.67 -10.26 -2.93
CA GLU A 225 17.44 -9.77 -4.07
C GLU A 225 17.11 -10.61 -5.30
N SER A 226 16.66 -9.94 -6.37
CA SER A 226 16.35 -10.60 -7.64
C SER A 226 17.64 -11.04 -8.34
N PRO A 227 17.58 -11.98 -9.30
CA PRO A 227 18.75 -12.40 -10.07
C PRO A 227 19.48 -11.28 -10.82
N LEU A 228 18.79 -10.15 -11.04
CA LEU A 228 19.34 -8.95 -11.68
C LEU A 228 19.76 -7.85 -10.68
N GLY A 229 19.80 -8.16 -9.37
CA GLY A 229 20.29 -7.26 -8.33
C GLY A 229 19.26 -6.27 -7.77
N THR A 230 17.98 -6.36 -8.15
CA THR A 230 16.93 -5.53 -7.54
C THR A 230 16.66 -6.00 -6.12
N LYS A 231 16.82 -5.10 -5.15
CA LYS A 231 16.55 -5.40 -3.73
C LYS A 231 15.17 -4.91 -3.31
N ILE A 232 14.42 -5.79 -2.69
CA ILE A 232 13.07 -5.54 -2.16
C ILE A 232 13.10 -5.82 -0.65
N TYR A 233 12.78 -4.82 0.15
CA TYR A 233 12.52 -4.99 1.58
C TYR A 233 11.06 -5.38 1.78
N ILE A 234 10.81 -6.46 2.50
CA ILE A 234 9.46 -6.97 2.77
C ILE A 234 9.30 -7.07 4.28
N GLU A 235 8.27 -6.44 4.83
CA GLU A 235 7.96 -6.50 6.26
C GLU A 235 6.50 -6.85 6.49
N PHE A 236 6.27 -7.81 7.40
CA PHE A 236 4.96 -8.09 7.95
C PHE A 236 4.84 -7.42 9.33
N ILE A 237 4.41 -6.18 9.32
CA ILE A 237 4.41 -5.28 10.47
C ILE A 237 3.53 -5.81 11.59
N LYS A 238 4.09 -5.86 12.82
CA LYS A 238 3.40 -6.16 14.05
C LYS A 238 3.49 -4.99 15.02
N ASP A 239 2.34 -4.50 15.44
CA ASP A 239 2.27 -3.53 16.53
C ASP A 239 1.62 -4.16 17.76
N LYS A 240 2.41 -4.30 18.84
CA LYS A 240 1.96 -4.96 20.08
C LYS A 240 0.93 -4.12 20.86
N GLU A 241 1.03 -2.79 20.85
CA GLU A 241 0.14 -1.91 21.61
C GLU A 241 -1.21 -1.74 20.90
N VAL A 242 -1.17 -1.53 19.59
CA VAL A 242 -2.38 -1.50 18.76
C VAL A 242 -3.12 -2.83 18.84
N SER A 243 -2.39 -3.95 18.86
CA SER A 243 -2.99 -5.28 18.98
C SER A 243 -3.76 -5.47 20.29
N ARG A 244 -3.30 -4.93 21.42
CA ARG A 244 -4.02 -5.00 22.71
C ARG A 244 -5.30 -4.17 22.70
N LYS A 245 -5.25 -2.92 22.21
CA LYS A 245 -6.43 -2.06 22.10
C LYS A 245 -7.47 -2.66 21.16
N LYS A 246 -7.03 -3.21 20.02
CA LYS A 246 -7.89 -3.92 19.08
C LYS A 246 -8.54 -5.16 19.67
N GLN A 247 -7.83 -5.94 20.47
CA GLN A 247 -8.41 -7.12 21.11
C GLN A 247 -9.62 -6.75 21.97
N ASN A 248 -9.56 -5.64 22.72
CA ASN A 248 -10.66 -5.17 23.53
C ASN A 248 -11.85 -4.70 22.69
N VAL A 249 -11.59 -3.94 21.61
CA VAL A 249 -12.61 -3.50 20.65
C VAL A 249 -13.22 -4.71 19.92
N ASN A 250 -12.38 -5.65 19.50
CA ASN A 250 -12.81 -6.86 18.81
C ASN A 250 -13.69 -7.75 19.68
N LYS A 251 -13.38 -7.91 20.99
CA LYS A 251 -14.24 -8.63 21.93
C LYS A 251 -15.60 -7.94 22.06
N ARG A 252 -15.62 -6.61 22.12
CA ARG A 252 -16.86 -5.84 22.34
C ARG A 252 -17.80 -5.83 21.13
N TYR A 253 -17.27 -5.70 19.92
CA TYR A 253 -18.11 -5.45 18.73
C TYR A 253 -18.10 -6.61 17.72
N PHE A 254 -17.11 -7.50 17.78
CA PHE A 254 -16.88 -8.50 16.75
C PHE A 254 -16.59 -9.90 17.30
N GLY A 255 -17.02 -10.22 18.49
CA GLY A 255 -16.81 -11.49 19.20
C GLY A 255 -17.51 -12.71 18.58
N PHE A 256 -17.78 -12.70 17.27
CA PHE A 256 -18.48 -13.79 16.56
C PHE A 256 -17.47 -14.85 16.11
N ASN A 257 -17.89 -16.11 16.18
CA ASN A 257 -17.09 -17.25 15.72
C ASN A 257 -17.18 -17.38 14.17
N ASN A 258 -16.54 -16.47 13.44
CA ASN A 258 -16.52 -16.45 11.99
C ASN A 258 -15.06 -16.34 11.49
N LYS A 259 -14.58 -17.38 10.78
CA LYS A 259 -13.21 -17.47 10.27
C LYS A 259 -12.85 -16.30 9.37
N LYS A 260 -13.76 -15.81 8.51
CA LYS A 260 -13.52 -14.66 7.63
C LYS A 260 -13.35 -13.36 8.43
N LEU A 261 -14.21 -13.15 9.44
CA LEU A 261 -14.08 -12.01 10.34
C LEU A 261 -12.80 -12.10 11.19
N SER A 262 -12.40 -13.27 11.61
CA SER A 262 -11.13 -13.48 12.33
C SER A 262 -9.92 -13.18 11.48
N ALA A 263 -9.90 -13.55 10.21
CA ALA A 263 -8.84 -13.22 9.27
C ALA A 263 -8.73 -11.71 9.01
N ILE A 264 -9.85 -11.02 8.79
CA ILE A 264 -9.90 -9.56 8.62
C ILE A 264 -9.39 -8.81 9.86
N ARG A 265 -9.63 -9.37 11.06
CA ARG A 265 -9.24 -8.78 12.34
C ARG A 265 -7.80 -9.07 12.75
N GLY A 266 -7.37 -10.33 12.53
CA GLY A 266 -6.10 -10.84 13.03
C GLY A 266 -4.92 -10.62 12.11
N GLY A 267 -5.09 -9.94 10.96
CA GLY A 267 -4.04 -9.79 9.96
C GLY A 267 -3.56 -11.10 9.36
N ASN A 268 -4.28 -12.19 9.61
CA ASN A 268 -4.01 -13.45 8.97
C ASN A 268 -4.41 -13.35 7.50
N TRP A 269 -3.58 -13.92 6.63
CA TRP A 269 -3.92 -14.06 5.23
C TRP A 269 -5.28 -14.77 5.09
N ILE A 270 -6.19 -14.20 4.34
CA ILE A 270 -7.33 -14.94 3.84
C ILE A 270 -6.75 -15.87 2.78
N VAL A 271 -6.45 -17.09 3.17
CA VAL A 271 -6.31 -18.16 2.21
C VAL A 271 -7.72 -18.33 1.66
N SER A 272 -7.97 -17.89 0.44
CA SER A 272 -9.18 -18.26 -0.27
C SER A 272 -9.07 -19.79 -0.46
N ASN A 273 -9.62 -20.54 0.46
CA ASN A 273 -10.06 -21.87 0.10
C ASN A 273 -11.12 -21.58 -0.97
N TYR A 274 -10.72 -21.66 -2.24
CA TYR A 274 -11.68 -21.82 -3.31
C TYR A 274 -12.62 -22.92 -2.80
N PRO A 275 -13.93 -22.68 -2.72
CA PRO A 275 -14.82 -23.69 -2.22
C PRO A 275 -14.62 -24.89 -3.11
N HIS A 276 -13.89 -25.88 -2.62
CA HIS A 276 -13.90 -27.20 -3.21
C HIS A 276 -15.31 -27.71 -2.98
N ILE A 277 -16.16 -27.49 -3.96
CA ILE A 277 -17.48 -28.08 -3.96
C ILE A 277 -17.23 -29.56 -4.06
N LYS A 278 -17.68 -30.31 -3.06
CA LYS A 278 -17.59 -31.74 -3.06
C LYS A 278 -18.56 -32.22 -4.13
N LEU A 279 -18.04 -32.39 -5.37
CA LEU A 279 -18.81 -32.91 -6.47
C LEU A 279 -19.15 -34.37 -6.20
N THR A 280 -20.41 -34.69 -6.14
CA THR A 280 -20.89 -36.06 -6.05
C THR A 280 -21.55 -36.45 -7.37
N SER A 281 -21.55 -37.74 -7.70
CA SER A 281 -22.23 -38.26 -8.90
C SER A 281 -23.73 -37.94 -8.92
N GLU A 282 -24.33 -37.65 -7.76
CA GLU A 282 -25.73 -37.32 -7.62
C GLU A 282 -26.07 -35.87 -7.99
N ASN A 283 -25.14 -34.93 -7.74
CA ASN A 283 -25.39 -33.51 -7.93
C ASN A 283 -24.58 -32.87 -9.06
N SER A 284 -23.73 -33.62 -9.75
CA SER A 284 -22.90 -33.10 -10.82
C SER A 284 -22.78 -34.03 -11.99
N LYS A 285 -22.76 -33.47 -13.20
CA LYS A 285 -22.48 -34.16 -14.44
C LYS A 285 -21.21 -33.63 -15.05
N LEU A 286 -20.25 -34.51 -15.31
CA LEU A 286 -19.03 -34.18 -16.04
C LEU A 286 -19.42 -33.80 -17.48
N LEU A 287 -19.12 -32.55 -17.89
CA LEU A 287 -19.34 -32.06 -19.24
C LEU A 287 -18.09 -32.23 -20.11
N PHE A 288 -16.95 -31.93 -19.55
CA PHE A 288 -15.68 -31.95 -20.23
C PHE A 288 -14.56 -32.36 -19.27
N ASN A 289 -13.71 -33.25 -19.74
CA ASN A 289 -12.53 -33.70 -19.02
C ASN A 289 -11.29 -33.54 -19.90
N ARG A 290 -10.15 -33.19 -19.30
CA ARG A 290 -8.84 -33.12 -19.95
C ARG A 290 -8.52 -31.80 -20.68
N ILE A 291 -8.82 -30.67 -20.08
CA ILE A 291 -8.08 -29.45 -20.43
C ILE A 291 -6.78 -29.52 -19.64
N TYR A 292 -5.66 -29.67 -20.34
CA TYR A 292 -4.35 -29.66 -19.71
C TYR A 292 -3.76 -28.27 -19.82
N VAL A 293 -3.40 -27.69 -18.69
CA VAL A 293 -2.67 -26.43 -18.62
C VAL A 293 -1.28 -26.74 -18.06
N GLU A 294 -0.26 -26.55 -18.88
CA GLU A 294 1.12 -26.64 -18.46
C GLU A 294 1.59 -25.31 -17.91
N THR A 295 2.06 -25.31 -16.66
CA THR A 295 2.64 -24.12 -16.04
C THR A 295 3.81 -24.52 -15.15
N LYS A 296 4.97 -23.93 -15.38
CA LYS A 296 6.20 -24.14 -14.58
C LYS A 296 6.51 -25.60 -14.26
N GLY A 297 6.34 -26.49 -15.24
CA GLY A 297 6.62 -27.91 -15.09
C GLY A 297 5.54 -28.71 -14.37
N MET A 298 4.40 -28.12 -14.06
CA MET A 298 3.21 -28.82 -13.57
C MET A 298 2.17 -28.95 -14.67
N LEU A 299 1.62 -30.14 -14.79
CA LEU A 299 0.47 -30.40 -15.64
C LEU A 299 -0.80 -30.36 -14.79
N ILE A 300 -1.63 -29.35 -15.03
CA ILE A 300 -2.91 -29.19 -14.34
C ILE A 300 -4.00 -29.75 -15.22
N ASN A 301 -4.77 -30.70 -14.69
CA ASN A 301 -5.95 -31.21 -15.38
C ASN A 301 -7.19 -30.45 -14.88
N ILE A 302 -7.89 -29.81 -15.80
CA ILE A 302 -9.13 -29.10 -15.52
C ILE A 302 -10.28 -29.93 -16.05
N SER A 303 -11.27 -30.22 -15.20
CA SER A 303 -12.50 -30.88 -15.56
C SER A 303 -13.68 -29.98 -15.30
N ILE A 304 -14.57 -29.85 -16.28
CA ILE A 304 -15.76 -28.98 -16.17
C ILE A 304 -16.97 -29.84 -15.87
N TYR A 305 -17.66 -29.48 -14.81
CA TYR A 305 -18.89 -30.15 -14.37
C TYR A 305 -20.10 -29.20 -14.44
N GLN A 306 -21.24 -29.76 -14.73
CA GLN A 306 -22.51 -29.09 -14.55
C GLN A 306 -23.10 -29.50 -13.20
N SER A 307 -23.31 -28.56 -12.29
CA SER A 307 -24.00 -28.78 -11.03
C SER A 307 -25.50 -28.48 -11.21
N LYS A 308 -26.34 -29.30 -10.59
CA LYS A 308 -27.79 -29.07 -10.56
C LYS A 308 -28.16 -27.82 -9.75
N ASP A 309 -27.30 -27.46 -8.78
CA ASP A 309 -27.60 -26.41 -7.81
C ASP A 309 -26.98 -25.05 -8.19
N ILE A 310 -25.85 -25.04 -8.93
CA ILE A 310 -25.01 -23.84 -9.11
C ILE A 310 -24.71 -23.57 -10.60
N GLY A 311 -25.09 -24.43 -11.51
CA GLY A 311 -24.77 -24.31 -12.94
C GLY A 311 -23.40 -24.90 -13.32
N LEU A 312 -22.56 -24.17 -14.07
CA LEU A 312 -21.26 -24.65 -14.53
C LEU A 312 -20.19 -24.45 -13.45
N ILE A 313 -19.38 -25.49 -13.21
CA ILE A 313 -18.25 -25.51 -12.27
C ILE A 313 -17.03 -26.02 -13.03
N ALA A 314 -15.91 -25.31 -12.94
CA ALA A 314 -14.62 -25.69 -13.51
C ALA A 314 -13.60 -26.00 -12.42
#